data_f89ae25ccdb12f4c5dfe32cc7b01a255
#
_entry.id   f89ae25ccdb12f4c5dfe32cc7b01a255
#
_cell.length_a   1.000
_cell.length_b   1.000
_cell.length_c   1.000
_cell.angle_alpha   90.00
_cell.angle_beta   90.00
_cell.angle_gamma   90.00
#
_symmetry.space_group_name_H-M   'P 1'
#
loop_
_entity.id
_entity.type
_entity.pdbx_description
1 polymer ?
#
loop_
_entity_poly.entity_id
_entity_poly.type
_entity_poly.pdbx_seq_one_letter_code
_entity_poly.pdbx_strand_id
1 'polypeptide(L)'
;MANSSNLKKPNFVGVDLGGTNIKVGVLDDAGKTLSYVTTPTLVERGPEDATKRMAEAVLQGIEKAGLTPADVARVGLGSPGTLDIPTGSLVRPSNLPGWNFFPIRDKLAEYSGLPVTFAHDGPAAAFAEYWVGAGQGEEGLILLTLGTGVGCGIVLNGHVWNGTHSHGGEAGHNLIDTSENARWCKCGQRGHLEAYASATGVANRTIEYVEAEFKTSLTERVRARKRDDEIPKMVFEEAEAGDEVALRIVKETARYLSHGMISLIHTIDPSCILIGGAMTFGGKTTATGRIFLETIEQETRSRIFLHLAERLRIDYAVMGNDAGYVGAAGLARQDWEEAQIAE
;
A
#
# COMPACT_ATOMS: atom_id res chain seq x y z
N MET A 1 -4.24 12.94 -41.95
CA MET A 1 -4.44 13.15 -40.50
C MET A 1 -5.90 12.79 -40.20
N ALA A 2 -6.14 11.55 -39.80
CA ALA A 2 -7.49 11.10 -39.48
C ALA A 2 -7.86 11.64 -38.08
N ASN A 3 -9.06 12.19 -37.97
CA ASN A 3 -9.64 12.78 -36.76
C ASN A 3 -9.78 11.73 -35.65
N SER A 4 -8.81 11.67 -34.70
CA SER A 4 -8.80 10.75 -33.56
C SER A 4 -9.65 11.24 -32.35
N SER A 5 -10.56 12.20 -32.58
CA SER A 5 -11.20 12.93 -31.46
C SER A 5 -12.59 12.44 -31.03
N ASN A 6 -13.07 11.26 -31.47
CA ASN A 6 -14.44 10.81 -31.13
C ASN A 6 -14.58 9.33 -30.73
N LEU A 7 -13.50 8.64 -30.37
CA LEU A 7 -13.64 7.34 -29.72
C LEU A 7 -13.99 7.59 -28.25
N LYS A 8 -15.14 7.08 -27.81
CA LYS A 8 -15.53 7.06 -26.39
C LYS A 8 -14.40 6.38 -25.64
N LYS A 9 -13.75 7.12 -24.72
CA LYS A 9 -12.69 6.55 -23.92
C LYS A 9 -13.23 5.40 -23.07
N PRO A 10 -12.50 4.28 -23.00
CA PRO A 10 -12.97 3.10 -22.26
C PRO A 10 -13.01 3.35 -20.76
N ASN A 11 -13.75 2.51 -20.05
CA ASN A 11 -13.72 2.45 -18.60
C ASN A 11 -12.87 1.26 -18.15
N PHE A 12 -12.45 1.29 -16.90
CA PHE A 12 -11.63 0.27 -16.27
C PHE A 12 -12.25 -0.15 -14.95
N VAL A 13 -12.03 -1.41 -14.57
CA VAL A 13 -12.44 -1.89 -13.25
C VAL A 13 -11.20 -2.19 -12.44
N GLY A 14 -11.15 -1.71 -11.21
CA GLY A 14 -10.12 -2.08 -10.26
C GLY A 14 -10.67 -2.95 -9.15
N VAL A 15 -9.96 -4.01 -8.85
CA VAL A 15 -10.27 -4.96 -7.77
C VAL A 15 -9.12 -4.94 -6.77
N ASP A 16 -9.44 -4.68 -5.51
CA ASP A 16 -8.53 -4.76 -4.37
C ASP A 16 -8.92 -5.97 -3.51
N LEU A 17 -8.14 -7.05 -3.60
CA LEU A 17 -8.32 -8.26 -2.83
C LEU A 17 -7.69 -8.12 -1.45
N GLY A 18 -8.50 -7.86 -0.44
CA GLY A 18 -8.08 -7.91 0.95
C GLY A 18 -8.38 -9.24 1.64
N GLY A 19 -7.74 -9.49 2.78
CA GLY A 19 -8.00 -10.71 3.57
C GLY A 19 -9.42 -10.77 4.16
N THR A 20 -10.11 -9.65 4.31
CA THR A 20 -11.48 -9.57 4.88
C THR A 20 -12.51 -9.21 3.84
N ASN A 21 -12.22 -8.23 2.99
CA ASN A 21 -13.13 -7.71 1.98
C ASN A 21 -12.41 -7.59 0.64
N ILE A 22 -13.19 -7.79 -0.43
CA ILE A 22 -12.86 -7.46 -1.80
C ILE A 22 -13.54 -6.15 -2.12
N LYS A 23 -12.79 -5.16 -2.62
CA LYS A 23 -13.30 -3.88 -3.07
C LYS A 23 -13.22 -3.81 -4.59
N VAL A 24 -14.28 -3.34 -5.22
CA VAL A 24 -14.36 -3.21 -6.68
C VAL A 24 -14.83 -1.81 -7.02
N GLY A 25 -14.05 -1.09 -7.82
CA GLY A 25 -14.42 0.21 -8.36
C GLY A 25 -14.45 0.18 -9.88
N VAL A 26 -15.44 0.81 -10.49
CA VAL A 26 -15.46 1.09 -11.93
C VAL A 26 -15.05 2.55 -12.12
N LEU A 27 -14.08 2.80 -12.97
CA LEU A 27 -13.48 4.12 -13.16
C LEU A 27 -13.52 4.51 -14.64
N ASP A 28 -13.65 5.82 -14.89
CA ASP A 28 -13.41 6.37 -16.23
C ASP A 28 -11.91 6.51 -16.54
N ASP A 29 -11.58 6.90 -17.76
CA ASP A 29 -10.20 7.11 -18.22
C ASP A 29 -9.43 8.21 -17.46
N ALA A 30 -10.14 9.09 -16.75
CA ALA A 30 -9.53 10.11 -15.89
C ALA A 30 -9.32 9.64 -14.45
N GLY A 31 -9.66 8.40 -14.11
CA GLY A 31 -9.53 7.82 -12.78
C GLY A 31 -10.65 8.19 -11.81
N LYS A 32 -11.75 8.77 -12.31
CA LYS A 32 -12.92 9.05 -11.49
C LYS A 32 -13.72 7.78 -11.27
N THR A 33 -13.99 7.44 -10.01
CA THR A 33 -14.85 6.31 -9.65
C THR A 33 -16.31 6.60 -10.02
N LEU A 34 -16.87 5.75 -10.88
CA LEU A 34 -18.27 5.81 -11.35
C LEU A 34 -19.19 4.96 -10.46
N SER A 35 -18.69 3.82 -9.98
CA SER A 35 -19.40 2.96 -9.04
C SER A 35 -18.43 2.24 -8.12
N TYR A 36 -18.93 1.80 -6.97
CA TYR A 36 -18.19 1.05 -5.98
C TYR A 36 -19.05 -0.08 -5.39
N VAL A 37 -18.43 -1.25 -5.27
CA VAL A 37 -19.00 -2.46 -4.67
C VAL A 37 -17.99 -3.06 -3.69
N THR A 38 -18.47 -3.62 -2.61
CA THR A 38 -17.64 -4.39 -1.68
C THR A 38 -18.33 -5.72 -1.35
N THR A 39 -17.54 -6.78 -1.22
CA THR A 39 -18.02 -8.12 -0.82
C THR A 39 -17.02 -8.75 0.15
N PRO A 40 -17.47 -9.56 1.13
CA PRO A 40 -16.56 -10.27 2.02
C PRO A 40 -15.66 -11.24 1.26
N THR A 41 -14.39 -11.38 1.65
CA THR A 41 -13.45 -12.33 1.03
C THR A 41 -13.80 -13.78 1.37
N LEU A 42 -14.22 -14.06 2.61
CA LEU A 42 -14.55 -15.41 3.09
C LEU A 42 -13.45 -16.42 2.75
N VAL A 43 -12.23 -16.14 3.22
CA VAL A 43 -10.99 -16.87 2.87
C VAL A 43 -11.12 -18.37 3.07
N GLU A 44 -11.85 -18.78 4.09
CA GLU A 44 -12.12 -20.17 4.47
C GLU A 44 -12.92 -20.95 3.40
N ARG A 45 -13.63 -20.27 2.49
CA ARG A 45 -14.37 -20.89 1.39
C ARG A 45 -13.49 -21.18 0.17
N GLY A 46 -12.24 -20.75 0.24
CA GLY A 46 -11.22 -21.02 -0.77
C GLY A 46 -11.19 -20.04 -1.94
N PRO A 47 -10.11 -20.10 -2.75
CA PRO A 47 -9.84 -19.14 -3.80
C PRO A 47 -10.84 -19.17 -4.96
N GLU A 48 -11.35 -20.34 -5.29
CA GLU A 48 -12.31 -20.51 -6.39
C GLU A 48 -13.64 -19.78 -6.11
N ASP A 49 -14.20 -19.96 -4.88
CA ASP A 49 -15.43 -19.27 -4.44
C ASP A 49 -15.22 -17.75 -4.39
N ALA A 50 -14.10 -17.30 -3.83
CA ALA A 50 -13.82 -15.87 -3.75
C ALA A 50 -13.64 -15.24 -5.13
N THR A 51 -13.01 -15.94 -6.09
CA THR A 51 -12.81 -15.41 -7.44
C THR A 51 -14.13 -15.32 -8.21
N LYS A 52 -15.05 -16.26 -8.02
CA LYS A 52 -16.41 -16.16 -8.58
C LYS A 52 -17.16 -14.95 -8.04
N ARG A 53 -17.16 -14.76 -6.71
CA ARG A 53 -17.78 -13.57 -6.09
C ARG A 53 -17.11 -12.27 -6.51
N MET A 54 -15.80 -12.31 -6.75
CA MET A 54 -15.05 -11.18 -7.30
C MET A 54 -15.56 -10.81 -8.70
N ALA A 55 -15.74 -11.81 -9.58
CA ALA A 55 -16.30 -11.61 -10.92
C ALA A 55 -17.75 -11.09 -10.86
N GLU A 56 -18.57 -11.64 -9.97
CA GLU A 56 -19.94 -11.16 -9.73
C GLU A 56 -19.94 -9.69 -9.29
N ALA A 57 -19.03 -9.31 -8.37
CA ALA A 57 -18.88 -7.92 -7.91
C ALA A 57 -18.40 -6.97 -9.04
N VAL A 58 -17.53 -7.45 -9.93
CA VAL A 58 -17.12 -6.73 -11.15
C VAL A 58 -18.32 -6.44 -12.04
N LEU A 59 -19.11 -7.46 -12.38
CA LEU A 59 -20.29 -7.30 -13.24
C LEU A 59 -21.35 -6.42 -12.57
N GLN A 60 -21.59 -6.59 -11.28
CA GLN A 60 -22.48 -5.73 -10.50
C GLN A 60 -22.02 -4.26 -10.49
N GLY A 61 -20.72 -4.04 -10.35
CA GLY A 61 -20.13 -2.69 -10.39
C GLY A 61 -20.36 -2.03 -11.75
N ILE A 62 -20.18 -2.77 -12.85
CA ILE A 62 -20.40 -2.30 -14.21
C ILE A 62 -21.88 -1.92 -14.41
N GLU A 63 -22.80 -2.78 -14.02
CA GLU A 63 -24.25 -2.52 -14.08
C GLU A 63 -24.62 -1.28 -13.25
N LYS A 64 -24.10 -1.17 -12.02
CA LYS A 64 -24.33 -0.03 -11.13
C LYS A 64 -23.80 1.31 -11.68
N ALA A 65 -22.76 1.26 -12.51
CA ALA A 65 -22.26 2.42 -13.25
C ALA A 65 -23.13 2.81 -14.46
N GLY A 66 -24.17 2.02 -14.77
CA GLY A 66 -24.99 2.19 -15.97
C GLY A 66 -24.27 1.76 -17.27
N LEU A 67 -23.31 0.87 -17.16
CA LEU A 67 -22.45 0.38 -18.24
C LEU A 67 -22.74 -1.09 -18.53
N THR A 68 -22.20 -1.56 -19.65
CA THR A 68 -22.15 -2.99 -20.03
C THR A 68 -20.71 -3.47 -20.04
N PRO A 69 -20.43 -4.78 -20.01
CA PRO A 69 -19.07 -5.30 -20.14
C PRO A 69 -18.34 -4.80 -21.40
N ALA A 70 -19.05 -4.51 -22.48
CA ALA A 70 -18.46 -3.94 -23.71
C ALA A 70 -17.96 -2.50 -23.56
N ASP A 71 -18.39 -1.78 -22.53
CA ASP A 71 -17.91 -0.42 -22.22
C ASP A 71 -16.63 -0.43 -21.35
N VAL A 72 -16.15 -1.62 -20.92
CA VAL A 72 -14.97 -1.81 -20.06
C VAL A 72 -13.85 -2.46 -20.86
N ALA A 73 -12.70 -1.82 -20.90
CA ALA A 73 -11.55 -2.36 -21.64
C ALA A 73 -10.82 -3.48 -20.90
N ARG A 74 -10.68 -3.35 -19.58
CA ARG A 74 -9.86 -4.28 -18.78
C ARG A 74 -10.17 -4.17 -17.28
N VAL A 75 -9.95 -5.26 -16.57
CA VAL A 75 -9.98 -5.33 -15.10
C VAL A 75 -8.56 -5.35 -14.57
N GLY A 76 -8.25 -4.56 -13.55
CA GLY A 76 -7.02 -4.67 -12.76
C GLY A 76 -7.31 -5.40 -11.44
N LEU A 77 -6.46 -6.33 -11.08
CA LEU A 77 -6.53 -7.08 -9.82
C LEU A 77 -5.29 -6.80 -8.98
N GLY A 78 -5.46 -6.10 -7.88
CA GLY A 78 -4.46 -5.95 -6.81
C GLY A 78 -4.63 -7.04 -5.75
N SER A 79 -3.55 -7.71 -5.37
CA SER A 79 -3.58 -8.80 -4.39
C SER A 79 -2.42 -8.72 -3.41
N PRO A 80 -2.64 -9.07 -2.13
CA PRO A 80 -1.57 -9.18 -1.16
C PRO A 80 -0.82 -10.51 -1.29
N GLY A 81 0.35 -10.59 -0.68
CA GLY A 81 1.13 -11.81 -0.47
C GLY A 81 2.14 -12.09 -1.58
N THR A 82 2.64 -13.31 -1.62
CA THR A 82 3.64 -13.73 -2.61
C THR A 82 2.96 -14.06 -3.92
N LEU A 83 3.30 -13.33 -4.97
CA LEU A 83 2.71 -13.43 -6.30
C LEU A 83 3.76 -13.86 -7.34
N ASP A 84 3.29 -14.50 -8.39
CA ASP A 84 3.99 -14.66 -9.66
C ASP A 84 3.18 -13.89 -10.72
N ILE A 85 3.57 -12.63 -10.98
CA ILE A 85 2.85 -11.73 -11.89
C ILE A 85 2.86 -12.28 -13.32
N PRO A 86 3.99 -12.77 -13.88
CA PRO A 86 4.01 -13.35 -15.21
C PRO A 86 3.00 -14.49 -15.40
N THR A 87 2.89 -15.41 -14.45
CA THR A 87 1.93 -16.53 -14.53
C THR A 87 0.52 -16.17 -14.07
N GLY A 88 0.35 -15.00 -13.43
CA GLY A 88 -0.96 -14.56 -12.90
C GLY A 88 -1.41 -15.34 -11.67
N SER A 89 -0.46 -15.86 -10.89
CA SER A 89 -0.75 -16.81 -9.81
C SER A 89 -0.38 -16.28 -8.44
N LEU A 90 -1.21 -16.61 -7.44
CA LEU A 90 -0.82 -16.56 -6.03
C LEU A 90 0.16 -17.71 -5.76
N VAL A 91 1.27 -17.43 -5.09
CA VAL A 91 2.26 -18.47 -4.76
C VAL A 91 2.02 -19.02 -3.36
N ARG A 92 2.19 -18.20 -2.34
CA ARG A 92 1.94 -18.55 -0.93
C ARG A 92 1.54 -17.29 -0.15
N PRO A 93 0.32 -16.78 -0.35
CA PRO A 93 -0.11 -15.55 0.30
C PRO A 93 -0.37 -15.79 1.78
N SER A 94 0.42 -15.15 2.66
CA SER A 94 0.29 -15.27 4.12
C SER A 94 -1.07 -14.80 4.64
N ASN A 95 -1.67 -13.83 3.96
CA ASN A 95 -2.96 -13.25 4.34
C ASN A 95 -4.17 -14.04 3.79
N LEU A 96 -3.93 -15.03 2.92
CA LEU A 96 -4.94 -15.87 2.28
C LEU A 96 -4.54 -17.35 2.44
N PRO A 97 -4.61 -17.89 3.67
CA PRO A 97 -4.18 -19.25 3.94
C PRO A 97 -4.93 -20.28 3.10
N GLY A 98 -4.19 -21.23 2.53
CA GLY A 98 -4.75 -22.27 1.67
C GLY A 98 -4.86 -21.89 0.19
N TRP A 99 -4.61 -20.65 -0.21
CA TRP A 99 -4.70 -20.19 -1.59
C TRP A 99 -3.38 -20.35 -2.37
N ASN A 100 -2.69 -21.46 -2.16
CA ASN A 100 -1.37 -21.69 -2.74
C ASN A 100 -1.46 -22.08 -4.23
N PHE A 101 -0.60 -21.49 -5.05
CA PHE A 101 -0.44 -21.81 -6.48
C PHE A 101 -1.74 -21.68 -7.29
N PHE A 102 -2.59 -20.71 -6.94
CA PHE A 102 -3.89 -20.51 -7.58
C PHE A 102 -3.77 -19.48 -8.72
N PRO A 103 -4.19 -19.78 -9.97
CA PRO A 103 -4.08 -18.90 -11.14
C PRO A 103 -5.21 -17.84 -11.13
N ILE A 104 -5.17 -16.95 -10.16
CA ILE A 104 -6.27 -16.02 -9.84
C ILE A 104 -6.60 -15.07 -10.99
N ARG A 105 -5.57 -14.59 -11.73
CA ARG A 105 -5.76 -13.70 -12.90
C ARG A 105 -6.62 -14.37 -13.96
N ASP A 106 -6.21 -15.57 -14.35
CA ASP A 106 -6.86 -16.30 -15.46
C ASP A 106 -8.26 -16.75 -15.06
N LYS A 107 -8.45 -17.13 -13.80
CA LYS A 107 -9.75 -17.47 -13.26
C LYS A 107 -10.70 -16.27 -13.19
N LEU A 108 -10.20 -15.10 -12.78
CA LEU A 108 -11.02 -13.88 -12.80
C LEU A 108 -11.38 -13.49 -14.23
N ALA A 109 -10.47 -13.62 -15.18
CA ALA A 109 -10.75 -13.38 -16.59
C ALA A 109 -11.80 -14.36 -17.14
N GLU A 110 -11.70 -15.65 -16.81
CA GLU A 110 -12.68 -16.68 -17.18
C GLU A 110 -14.09 -16.35 -16.68
N TYR A 111 -14.23 -15.97 -15.38
CA TYR A 111 -15.54 -15.75 -14.77
C TYR A 111 -16.14 -14.39 -15.10
N SER A 112 -15.34 -13.36 -15.29
CA SER A 112 -15.83 -12.01 -15.65
C SER A 112 -16.04 -11.82 -17.16
N GLY A 113 -15.38 -12.64 -17.99
CA GLY A 113 -15.35 -12.48 -19.44
C GLY A 113 -14.53 -11.28 -19.91
N LEU A 114 -13.72 -10.68 -19.04
CA LEU A 114 -12.92 -9.48 -19.31
C LEU A 114 -11.42 -9.79 -19.16
N PRO A 115 -10.53 -9.17 -19.96
CA PRO A 115 -9.09 -9.31 -19.76
C PRO A 115 -8.67 -8.72 -18.41
N VAL A 116 -7.68 -9.36 -17.73
CA VAL A 116 -7.25 -8.98 -16.39
C VAL A 116 -5.76 -8.65 -16.35
N THR A 117 -5.42 -7.50 -15.76
CA THR A 117 -4.07 -7.12 -15.32
C THR A 117 -3.90 -7.52 -13.86
N PHE A 118 -2.75 -8.08 -13.50
CA PHE A 118 -2.48 -8.58 -12.13
C PHE A 118 -1.28 -7.88 -11.51
N ALA A 119 -1.43 -7.40 -10.28
CA ALA A 119 -0.41 -6.66 -9.56
C ALA A 119 -0.44 -6.93 -8.05
N HIS A 120 0.65 -6.58 -7.36
CA HIS A 120 0.64 -6.46 -5.90
C HIS A 120 -0.19 -5.25 -5.44
N ASP A 121 -0.77 -5.34 -4.24
CA ASP A 121 -1.54 -4.29 -3.57
C ASP A 121 -0.70 -3.01 -3.31
N GLY A 122 0.53 -3.15 -2.81
CA GLY A 122 1.43 -2.01 -2.56
C GLY A 122 1.80 -1.23 -3.82
N PRO A 123 2.35 -1.87 -4.86
CA PRO A 123 2.54 -1.29 -6.19
C PRO A 123 1.27 -0.68 -6.80
N ALA A 124 0.11 -1.35 -6.69
CA ALA A 124 -1.15 -0.77 -7.14
C ALA A 124 -1.49 0.51 -6.39
N ALA A 125 -1.37 0.52 -5.06
CA ALA A 125 -1.60 1.72 -4.26
C ALA A 125 -0.64 2.88 -4.62
N ALA A 126 0.64 2.57 -4.91
CA ALA A 126 1.59 3.57 -5.39
C ALA A 126 1.18 4.14 -6.76
N PHE A 127 0.68 3.30 -7.65
CA PHE A 127 0.19 3.73 -8.95
C PHE A 127 -1.05 4.62 -8.84
N ALA A 128 -1.96 4.38 -7.87
CA ALA A 128 -3.08 5.29 -7.60
C ALA A 128 -2.61 6.70 -7.25
N GLU A 129 -1.63 6.80 -6.34
CA GLU A 129 -1.04 8.08 -5.96
C GLU A 129 -0.32 8.77 -7.12
N TYR A 130 0.35 8.00 -7.97
CA TYR A 130 0.99 8.49 -9.19
C TYR A 130 -0.03 8.98 -10.22
N TRP A 131 -1.09 8.22 -10.46
CA TRP A 131 -2.07 8.52 -11.52
C TRP A 131 -2.98 9.68 -11.16
N VAL A 132 -3.62 9.64 -9.98
CA VAL A 132 -4.67 10.60 -9.58
C VAL A 132 -4.51 11.17 -8.17
N GLY A 133 -3.48 10.77 -7.45
CA GLY A 133 -3.24 11.18 -6.07
C GLY A 133 -2.17 12.23 -5.89
N ALA A 134 -1.50 12.20 -4.74
CA ALA A 134 -0.47 13.16 -4.37
C ALA A 134 0.82 13.05 -5.19
N GLY A 135 0.99 11.99 -5.97
CA GLY A 135 2.17 11.73 -6.80
C GLY A 135 2.03 12.14 -8.27
N GLN A 136 0.96 12.86 -8.64
CA GLN A 136 0.77 13.30 -10.02
C GLN A 136 1.93 14.18 -10.52
N GLY A 137 2.46 13.84 -11.70
CA GLY A 137 3.53 14.59 -12.34
C GLY A 137 4.94 14.28 -11.85
N GLU A 138 5.10 13.35 -10.91
CA GLU A 138 6.40 12.91 -10.43
C GLU A 138 7.04 11.90 -11.39
N GLU A 139 8.35 12.00 -11.64
CA GLU A 139 9.08 11.05 -12.48
C GLU A 139 9.42 9.75 -11.71
N GLY A 140 9.69 9.86 -10.42
CA GLY A 140 10.00 8.75 -9.52
C GLY A 140 9.24 8.87 -8.21
N LEU A 141 8.32 7.94 -7.94
CA LEU A 141 7.50 7.89 -6.74
C LEU A 141 7.78 6.64 -5.94
N ILE A 142 7.96 6.79 -4.62
CA ILE A 142 7.91 5.68 -3.66
C ILE A 142 6.74 5.94 -2.72
N LEU A 143 5.84 4.96 -2.59
CA LEU A 143 4.82 4.94 -1.55
C LEU A 143 5.22 3.94 -0.47
N LEU A 144 5.32 4.41 0.78
CA LEU A 144 5.47 3.56 1.97
C LEU A 144 4.12 3.48 2.68
N THR A 145 3.58 2.28 2.85
CA THR A 145 2.31 2.05 3.54
C THR A 145 2.55 1.48 4.94
N LEU A 146 2.16 2.24 5.96
CA LEU A 146 2.33 1.87 7.37
C LEU A 146 1.05 1.23 7.90
N GLY A 147 1.14 -0.04 8.23
CA GLY A 147 0.08 -0.86 8.80
C GLY A 147 0.65 -1.90 9.75
N THR A 148 0.08 -3.10 9.78
CA THR A 148 0.62 -4.25 10.52
C THR A 148 2.10 -4.50 10.18
N GLY A 149 2.47 -4.27 8.91
CA GLY A 149 3.82 -4.25 8.38
C GLY A 149 4.17 -2.89 7.75
N VAL A 150 5.25 -2.88 6.95
CA VAL A 150 5.66 -1.75 6.10
C VAL A 150 5.65 -2.21 4.66
N GLY A 151 4.61 -1.82 3.92
CA GLY A 151 4.56 -2.05 2.47
C GLY A 151 5.27 -0.94 1.69
N CYS A 152 5.65 -1.25 0.46
CA CYS A 152 6.27 -0.29 -0.44
C CYS A 152 5.81 -0.54 -1.88
N GLY A 153 5.53 0.53 -2.59
CA GLY A 153 5.33 0.51 -4.03
C GLY A 153 6.25 1.55 -4.68
N ILE A 154 6.83 1.21 -5.81
CA ILE A 154 7.77 2.06 -6.54
C ILE A 154 7.24 2.26 -7.96
N VAL A 155 7.13 3.52 -8.37
CA VAL A 155 6.78 3.91 -9.76
C VAL A 155 7.92 4.73 -10.32
N LEU A 156 8.48 4.30 -11.44
CA LEU A 156 9.58 4.98 -12.13
C LEU A 156 9.19 5.22 -13.59
N ASN A 157 9.26 6.48 -14.02
CA ASN A 157 8.90 6.88 -15.38
C ASN A 157 7.52 6.36 -15.82
N GLY A 158 6.55 6.41 -14.91
CA GLY A 158 5.19 5.95 -15.15
C GLY A 158 4.94 4.45 -15.01
N HIS A 159 5.95 3.63 -14.72
CA HIS A 159 5.82 2.18 -14.62
C HIS A 159 6.09 1.69 -13.21
N VAL A 160 5.29 0.75 -12.77
CA VAL A 160 5.50 0.08 -11.48
C VAL A 160 6.72 -0.83 -11.54
N TRP A 161 7.58 -0.71 -10.55
CA TRP A 161 8.76 -1.57 -10.40
C TRP A 161 8.41 -2.85 -9.63
N ASN A 162 8.17 -3.93 -10.35
CA ASN A 162 7.88 -5.24 -9.76
C ASN A 162 9.12 -6.09 -9.47
N GLY A 163 10.30 -5.73 -10.03
CA GLY A 163 11.49 -6.57 -9.99
C GLY A 163 11.37 -7.84 -10.86
N THR A 164 12.47 -8.55 -11.02
CA THR A 164 12.54 -9.75 -11.88
C THR A 164 11.70 -10.92 -11.35
N HIS A 165 11.54 -11.01 -10.05
CA HIS A 165 10.84 -12.11 -9.37
C HIS A 165 9.54 -11.67 -8.69
N SER A 166 8.93 -10.59 -9.15
CA SER A 166 7.71 -10.01 -8.56
C SER A 166 7.86 -9.60 -7.07
N HIS A 167 9.07 -9.30 -6.62
CA HIS A 167 9.37 -8.90 -5.23
C HIS A 167 10.11 -7.56 -5.18
N GLY A 168 9.99 -6.72 -6.22
CA GLY A 168 10.48 -5.34 -6.19
C GLY A 168 9.69 -4.53 -5.16
N GLY A 169 10.38 -3.70 -4.38
CA GLY A 169 9.73 -2.84 -3.41
C GLY A 169 9.48 -3.46 -2.02
N GLU A 170 10.07 -4.59 -1.68
CA GLU A 170 9.97 -5.19 -0.33
C GLU A 170 10.79 -4.40 0.73
N ALA A 171 10.63 -3.07 0.76
CA ALA A 171 11.43 -2.16 1.59
C ALA A 171 11.22 -2.37 3.10
N GLY A 172 10.07 -2.90 3.51
CA GLY A 172 9.84 -3.31 4.89
C GLY A 172 10.86 -4.34 5.40
N HIS A 173 11.48 -5.09 4.48
CA HIS A 173 12.52 -6.07 4.78
C HIS A 173 13.95 -5.54 4.58
N ASN A 174 14.13 -4.24 4.34
CA ASN A 174 15.47 -3.63 4.36
C ASN A 174 16.08 -3.74 5.75
N LEU A 175 17.34 -4.18 5.79
CA LEU A 175 18.10 -4.33 7.03
C LEU A 175 18.53 -2.93 7.52
N ILE A 176 18.01 -2.50 8.67
CA ILE A 176 18.33 -1.21 9.29
C ILE A 176 19.05 -1.33 10.63
N ASP A 177 19.08 -2.52 11.21
CA ASP A 177 19.76 -2.82 12.47
C ASP A 177 20.51 -4.13 12.35
N THR A 178 21.84 -4.08 12.48
CA THR A 178 22.75 -5.22 12.41
C THR A 178 23.30 -5.65 13.77
N SER A 179 22.78 -5.08 14.86
CA SER A 179 23.20 -5.42 16.22
C SER A 179 22.76 -6.83 16.61
N GLU A 180 23.47 -7.43 17.57
CA GLU A 180 23.12 -8.74 18.12
C GLU A 180 21.72 -8.75 18.75
N ASN A 181 21.24 -7.59 19.25
CA ASN A 181 19.95 -7.41 19.84
C ASN A 181 18.88 -6.89 18.87
N ALA A 182 19.15 -6.91 17.55
CA ALA A 182 18.22 -6.49 16.54
C ALA A 182 16.87 -7.22 16.66
N ARG A 183 15.76 -6.48 16.49
CA ARG A 183 14.39 -6.99 16.62
C ARG A 183 14.08 -8.06 15.60
N TRP A 184 13.33 -9.07 16.01
CA TRP A 184 12.77 -10.07 15.09
C TRP A 184 11.66 -9.46 14.23
N CYS A 185 11.77 -9.64 12.92
CA CYS A 185 10.68 -9.44 11.98
C CYS A 185 9.81 -10.69 11.89
N LYS A 186 8.54 -10.53 11.53
CA LYS A 186 7.61 -11.67 11.33
C LYS A 186 8.05 -12.64 10.23
N CYS A 187 8.90 -12.20 9.30
CA CYS A 187 9.48 -13.08 8.28
C CYS A 187 10.54 -14.07 8.81
N GLY A 188 10.87 -14.00 10.10
CA GLY A 188 11.86 -14.88 10.74
C GLY A 188 13.31 -14.39 10.66
N GLN A 189 13.55 -13.16 10.17
CA GLN A 189 14.87 -12.52 10.15
C GLN A 189 14.93 -11.36 11.15
N ARG A 190 16.14 -10.90 11.49
CA ARG A 190 16.34 -9.77 12.41
C ARG A 190 16.69 -8.47 11.68
N GLY A 191 16.37 -7.35 12.33
CA GLY A 191 16.87 -6.03 11.94
C GLY A 191 16.13 -5.37 10.78
N HIS A 192 15.03 -5.92 10.32
CA HIS A 192 14.24 -5.38 9.23
C HIS A 192 13.46 -4.14 9.64
N LEU A 193 13.32 -3.17 8.73
CA LEU A 193 12.60 -1.90 8.93
C LEU A 193 11.20 -2.11 9.53
N GLU A 194 10.48 -3.11 9.06
CA GLU A 194 9.12 -3.44 9.53
C GLU A 194 9.06 -3.68 11.04
N ALA A 195 10.07 -4.36 11.60
CA ALA A 195 10.12 -4.63 13.05
C ALA A 195 10.23 -3.37 13.92
N TYR A 196 10.54 -2.23 13.32
CA TYR A 196 10.75 -0.94 14.00
C TYR A 196 9.72 0.11 13.66
N ALA A 197 9.30 0.20 12.39
CA ALA A 197 8.49 1.30 11.87
C ALA A 197 7.03 0.94 11.58
N SER A 198 6.63 -0.33 11.73
CA SER A 198 5.24 -0.77 11.57
C SER A 198 4.40 -0.57 12.85
N ALA A 199 3.09 -0.76 12.75
CA ALA A 199 2.18 -0.82 13.89
C ALA A 199 2.61 -1.89 14.91
N THR A 200 3.10 -3.04 14.44
CA THR A 200 3.69 -4.08 15.30
C THR A 200 4.94 -3.56 16.02
N GLY A 201 5.81 -2.82 15.32
CA GLY A 201 6.99 -2.20 15.92
C GLY A 201 6.64 -1.16 16.98
N VAL A 202 5.63 -0.35 16.74
CA VAL A 202 5.08 0.62 17.72
C VAL A 202 4.53 -0.11 18.94
N ALA A 203 3.73 -1.17 18.75
CA ALA A 203 3.16 -1.92 19.85
C ALA A 203 4.24 -2.54 20.74
N ASN A 204 5.22 -3.22 20.16
CA ASN A 204 6.31 -3.84 20.90
C ASN A 204 7.13 -2.81 21.71
N ARG A 205 7.48 -1.68 21.07
CA ARG A 205 8.20 -0.60 21.75
C ARG A 205 7.40 -0.01 22.90
N THR A 206 6.08 0.15 22.75
CA THR A 206 5.22 0.66 23.80
C THR A 206 5.19 -0.29 25.00
N ILE A 207 5.08 -1.60 24.76
CA ILE A 207 5.14 -2.62 25.81
C ILE A 207 6.47 -2.52 26.56
N GLU A 208 7.59 -2.40 25.87
CA GLU A 208 8.91 -2.25 26.46
C GLU A 208 9.01 -1.01 27.38
N TYR A 209 8.46 0.13 26.95
CA TYR A 209 8.44 1.34 27.79
C TYR A 209 7.58 1.16 29.06
N VAL A 210 6.45 0.46 28.94
CA VAL A 210 5.57 0.17 30.08
C VAL A 210 6.22 -0.83 31.06
N GLU A 211 6.88 -1.87 30.54
CA GLU A 211 7.62 -2.86 31.34
C GLU A 211 8.85 -2.27 32.03
N ALA A 212 9.50 -1.29 31.39
CA ALA A 212 10.59 -0.53 31.98
C ALA A 212 10.12 0.59 32.93
N GLU A 213 8.85 0.61 33.29
CA GLU A 213 8.22 1.50 34.29
C GLU A 213 8.36 3.00 33.97
N PHE A 214 8.45 3.38 32.68
CA PHE A 214 8.39 4.79 32.33
C PHE A 214 7.05 5.41 32.75
N LYS A 215 7.10 6.62 33.31
CA LYS A 215 5.90 7.35 33.70
C LYS A 215 5.12 7.81 32.46
N THR A 216 3.99 7.21 32.19
CA THR A 216 3.14 7.48 31.01
C THR A 216 1.68 7.11 31.29
N SER A 217 0.76 7.85 30.66
CA SER A 217 -0.67 7.52 30.64
C SER A 217 -1.00 6.22 29.87
N LEU A 218 -0.06 5.74 29.05
CA LEU A 218 -0.21 4.46 28.33
C LEU A 218 -0.25 3.25 29.27
N THR A 219 0.35 3.32 30.48
CA THR A 219 0.56 2.16 31.36
C THR A 219 -0.73 1.38 31.64
N GLU A 220 -1.78 2.05 32.11
CA GLU A 220 -3.05 1.39 32.44
C GLU A 220 -3.79 0.91 31.19
N ARG A 221 -3.74 1.67 30.11
CA ARG A 221 -4.38 1.31 28.84
C ARG A 221 -3.74 0.06 28.24
N VAL A 222 -2.41 0.00 28.22
CA VAL A 222 -1.64 -1.13 27.68
C VAL A 222 -1.84 -2.39 28.54
N ARG A 223 -1.91 -2.25 29.86
CA ARG A 223 -2.20 -3.38 30.76
C ARG A 223 -3.62 -3.92 30.59
N ALA A 224 -4.59 -3.06 30.32
CA ALA A 224 -6.00 -3.44 30.14
C ALA A 224 -6.36 -3.88 28.71
N ARG A 225 -5.44 -3.82 27.76
CA ARG A 225 -5.71 -4.14 26.34
C ARG A 225 -6.14 -5.59 26.13
N LYS A 226 -6.99 -5.81 25.14
CA LYS A 226 -7.38 -7.16 24.71
C LYS A 226 -6.46 -7.70 23.62
N ARG A 227 -5.92 -6.81 22.77
CA ARG A 227 -5.06 -7.16 21.63
C ARG A 227 -3.97 -6.11 21.46
N ASP A 228 -2.80 -6.53 20.97
CA ASP A 228 -1.65 -5.63 20.78
C ASP A 228 -1.85 -4.68 19.59
N ASP A 229 -2.70 -5.00 18.63
CA ASP A 229 -3.02 -4.14 17.49
C ASP A 229 -3.86 -2.89 17.85
N GLU A 230 -4.35 -2.79 19.10
CA GLU A 230 -4.98 -1.61 19.66
C GLU A 230 -3.95 -0.55 20.10
N ILE A 231 -2.72 -0.96 20.41
CA ILE A 231 -1.68 -0.10 21.02
C ILE A 231 -1.31 1.10 20.14
N PRO A 232 -1.10 0.97 18.79
CA PRO A 232 -0.74 2.12 17.97
C PRO A 232 -1.76 3.25 18.03
N LYS A 233 -3.05 2.91 18.14
CA LYS A 233 -4.12 3.91 18.34
C LYS A 233 -4.02 4.56 19.71
N MET A 234 -3.73 3.79 20.77
CA MET A 234 -3.51 4.35 22.11
C MET A 234 -2.33 5.32 22.12
N VAL A 235 -1.22 4.96 21.48
CA VAL A 235 -0.04 5.84 21.35
C VAL A 235 -0.40 7.14 20.64
N PHE A 236 -1.17 7.08 19.56
CA PHE A 236 -1.65 8.27 18.86
C PHE A 236 -2.50 9.17 19.77
N GLU A 237 -3.49 8.61 20.45
CA GLU A 237 -4.39 9.35 21.32
C GLU A 237 -3.66 10.01 22.51
N GLU A 238 -2.74 9.30 23.16
CA GLU A 238 -1.95 9.83 24.27
C GLU A 238 -0.91 10.87 23.78
N ALA A 239 -0.33 10.68 22.60
CA ALA A 239 0.55 11.68 22.00
C ALA A 239 -0.19 12.98 21.67
N GLU A 240 -1.42 12.92 21.15
CA GLU A 240 -2.27 14.10 20.94
C GLU A 240 -2.63 14.77 22.29
N ALA A 241 -2.75 14.00 23.37
CA ALA A 241 -2.96 14.52 24.73
C ALA A 241 -1.68 15.07 25.39
N GLY A 242 -0.51 14.94 24.75
CA GLY A 242 0.76 15.49 25.20
C GLY A 242 1.59 14.56 26.09
N ASP A 243 1.31 13.26 26.13
CA ASP A 243 2.14 12.28 26.83
C ASP A 243 3.54 12.21 26.19
N GLU A 244 4.57 12.48 26.98
CA GLU A 244 5.96 12.58 26.50
C GLU A 244 6.52 11.24 25.98
N VAL A 245 6.10 10.10 26.59
CA VAL A 245 6.53 8.77 26.16
C VAL A 245 5.86 8.40 24.85
N ALA A 246 4.56 8.68 24.71
CA ALA A 246 3.84 8.47 23.46
C ALA A 246 4.44 9.30 22.32
N LEU A 247 4.74 10.58 22.54
CA LEU A 247 5.44 11.44 21.57
C LEU A 247 6.85 10.93 21.24
N ARG A 248 7.58 10.39 22.21
CA ARG A 248 8.88 9.75 21.99
C ARG A 248 8.75 8.55 21.07
N ILE A 249 7.76 7.67 21.29
CA ILE A 249 7.49 6.49 20.46
C ILE A 249 7.19 6.91 19.02
N VAL A 250 6.38 7.96 18.80
CA VAL A 250 6.10 8.52 17.48
C VAL A 250 7.39 8.98 16.78
N LYS A 251 8.23 9.78 17.46
CA LYS A 251 9.49 10.27 16.92
C LYS A 251 10.50 9.16 16.63
N GLU A 252 10.59 8.15 17.48
CA GLU A 252 11.45 6.99 17.24
C GLU A 252 10.97 6.18 16.02
N THR A 253 9.66 6.01 15.86
CA THR A 253 9.07 5.38 14.67
C THR A 253 9.43 6.17 13.41
N ALA A 254 9.35 7.50 13.44
CA ALA A 254 9.76 8.37 12.36
C ALA A 254 11.24 8.19 11.99
N ARG A 255 12.13 8.14 13.00
CA ARG A 255 13.57 7.93 12.79
C ARG A 255 13.88 6.59 12.14
N TYR A 256 13.27 5.51 12.61
CA TYR A 256 13.47 4.20 11.98
C TYR A 256 12.95 4.16 10.55
N LEU A 257 11.78 4.77 10.27
CA LEU A 257 11.27 4.88 8.91
C LEU A 257 12.25 5.64 8.01
N SER A 258 12.82 6.74 8.52
CA SER A 258 13.83 7.54 7.81
C SER A 258 15.06 6.72 7.44
N HIS A 259 15.53 5.79 8.29
CA HIS A 259 16.66 4.92 7.96
C HIS A 259 16.40 4.06 6.73
N GLY A 260 15.21 3.48 6.62
CA GLY A 260 14.79 2.75 5.42
C GLY A 260 14.67 3.66 4.20
N MET A 261 14.09 4.85 4.38
CA MET A 261 13.95 5.86 3.32
C MET A 261 15.29 6.31 2.76
N ILE A 262 16.28 6.58 3.61
CA ILE A 262 17.63 7.00 3.19
C ILE A 262 18.26 5.96 2.24
N SER A 263 18.12 4.67 2.55
CA SER A 263 18.61 3.60 1.69
C SER A 263 17.91 3.60 0.33
N LEU A 264 16.59 3.78 0.31
CA LEU A 264 15.80 3.88 -0.92
C LEU A 264 16.16 5.11 -1.75
N ILE A 265 16.35 6.27 -1.10
CA ILE A 265 16.73 7.52 -1.76
C ILE A 265 18.05 7.36 -2.49
N HIS A 266 19.08 6.84 -1.84
CA HIS A 266 20.40 6.67 -2.47
C HIS A 266 20.46 5.53 -3.50
N THR A 267 19.46 4.64 -3.52
CA THR A 267 19.41 3.51 -4.46
C THR A 267 18.56 3.81 -5.69
N ILE A 268 17.43 4.50 -5.50
CA ILE A 268 16.38 4.70 -6.52
C ILE A 268 16.41 6.15 -7.06
N ASP A 269 16.82 7.12 -6.23
CA ASP A 269 16.78 8.56 -6.52
C ASP A 269 15.38 9.04 -6.93
N PRO A 270 14.36 8.86 -6.07
CA PRO A 270 13.00 9.27 -6.38
C PRO A 270 12.83 10.79 -6.27
N SER A 271 11.92 11.38 -7.06
CA SER A 271 11.51 12.79 -6.88
C SER A 271 10.57 12.97 -5.68
N CYS A 272 9.82 11.91 -5.32
CA CYS A 272 8.82 11.95 -4.26
C CYS A 272 8.77 10.65 -3.44
N ILE A 273 8.61 10.80 -2.12
CA ILE A 273 8.22 9.70 -1.22
C ILE A 273 6.93 10.08 -0.51
N LEU A 274 5.92 9.22 -0.65
CA LEU A 274 4.63 9.36 0.04
C LEU A 274 4.52 8.35 1.17
N ILE A 275 3.88 8.78 2.27
CA ILE A 275 3.61 7.96 3.45
C ILE A 275 2.12 7.76 3.57
N GLY A 276 1.67 6.52 3.49
CA GLY A 276 0.25 6.14 3.58
C GLY A 276 0.02 5.01 4.59
N GLY A 277 -1.16 4.40 4.50
CA GLY A 277 -1.58 3.33 5.39
C GLY A 277 -2.31 3.82 6.63
N ALA A 278 -2.68 2.88 7.51
CA ALA A 278 -3.52 3.18 8.68
C ALA A 278 -2.76 3.85 9.83
N MET A 279 -1.42 3.76 9.86
CA MET A 279 -0.59 4.25 10.97
C MET A 279 0.20 5.52 10.56
N THR A 280 -0.52 6.56 10.14
CA THR A 280 0.06 7.87 9.81
C THR A 280 -0.06 8.89 10.95
N PHE A 281 -0.50 8.45 12.13
CA PHE A 281 -0.76 9.31 13.30
C PHE A 281 -1.67 10.51 12.99
N GLY A 282 -2.69 10.29 12.13
CA GLY A 282 -3.66 11.30 11.73
C GLY A 282 -3.21 12.23 10.60
N GLY A 283 -2.01 12.02 10.04
CA GLY A 283 -1.50 12.79 8.91
C GLY A 283 -1.38 14.30 9.20
N LYS A 284 -1.51 15.14 8.19
CA LYS A 284 -1.37 16.61 8.34
C LYS A 284 -2.45 17.25 9.22
N THR A 285 -3.56 16.57 9.46
CA THR A 285 -4.71 17.15 10.19
C THR A 285 -4.50 17.19 11.70
N THR A 286 -3.58 16.39 12.25
CA THR A 286 -3.30 16.29 13.68
C THR A 286 -1.93 16.86 14.06
N ALA A 287 -1.73 17.20 15.33
CA ALA A 287 -0.44 17.66 15.83
C ALA A 287 0.60 16.54 15.77
N THR A 288 0.23 15.33 16.17
CA THR A 288 1.12 14.16 16.18
C THR A 288 1.53 13.76 14.76
N GLY A 289 0.62 13.79 13.79
CA GLY A 289 0.95 13.51 12.40
C GLY A 289 1.92 14.53 11.81
N ARG A 290 1.76 15.81 12.12
CA ARG A 290 2.73 16.84 11.69
C ARG A 290 4.12 16.60 12.31
N ILE A 291 4.19 16.32 13.62
CA ILE A 291 5.45 15.97 14.32
C ILE A 291 6.10 14.73 13.68
N PHE A 292 5.30 13.72 13.31
CA PHE A 292 5.80 12.52 12.65
C PHE A 292 6.45 12.85 11.30
N LEU A 293 5.77 13.62 10.45
CA LEU A 293 6.29 14.02 9.13
C LEU A 293 7.54 14.93 9.27
N GLU A 294 7.48 15.94 10.12
CA GLU A 294 8.61 16.86 10.39
C GLU A 294 9.85 16.10 10.88
N THR A 295 9.65 15.09 11.75
CA THR A 295 10.75 14.25 12.23
C THR A 295 11.35 13.43 11.09
N ILE A 296 10.50 12.84 10.22
CA ILE A 296 10.96 12.10 9.04
C ILE A 296 11.76 13.02 8.12
N GLU A 297 11.24 14.19 7.79
CA GLU A 297 11.92 15.15 6.91
C GLU A 297 13.28 15.58 7.49
N GLN A 298 13.33 15.93 8.76
CA GLN A 298 14.56 16.36 9.43
C GLN A 298 15.61 15.24 9.45
N GLU A 299 15.23 14.04 9.87
CA GLU A 299 16.14 12.88 9.97
C GLU A 299 16.63 12.44 8.59
N THR A 300 15.76 12.45 7.59
CA THR A 300 16.11 12.08 6.22
C THR A 300 17.04 13.10 5.59
N ARG A 301 16.64 14.40 5.57
CA ARG A 301 17.41 15.47 4.91
C ARG A 301 18.79 15.65 5.52
N SER A 302 18.96 15.39 6.82
CA SER A 302 20.26 15.50 7.49
C SER A 302 21.28 14.42 7.11
N ARG A 303 20.84 13.34 6.41
CA ARG A 303 21.66 12.16 6.12
C ARG A 303 21.74 11.78 4.64
N ILE A 304 21.09 12.52 3.76
CA ILE A 304 21.19 12.35 2.30
C ILE A 304 22.07 13.45 1.70
N PHE A 305 22.50 13.25 0.45
CA PHE A 305 23.26 14.29 -0.24
C PHE A 305 22.45 15.59 -0.33
N LEU A 306 23.10 16.74 -0.15
CA LEU A 306 22.48 18.06 -0.13
C LEU A 306 21.58 18.28 -1.37
N HIS A 307 22.06 17.93 -2.54
CA HIS A 307 21.32 18.06 -3.79
C HIS A 307 19.99 17.28 -3.80
N LEU A 308 19.97 16.10 -3.19
CA LEU A 308 18.73 15.31 -3.02
C LEU A 308 17.84 15.92 -1.95
N ALA A 309 18.43 16.40 -0.84
CA ALA A 309 17.69 17.04 0.24
C ALA A 309 16.91 18.28 -0.19
N GLU A 310 17.42 19.03 -1.17
CA GLU A 310 16.78 20.24 -1.70
C GLU A 310 15.63 19.93 -2.66
N ARG A 311 15.61 18.77 -3.31
CA ARG A 311 14.69 18.43 -4.39
C ARG A 311 13.63 17.40 -4.02
N LEU A 312 13.98 16.48 -3.11
CA LEU A 312 13.09 15.40 -2.72
C LEU A 312 11.84 15.95 -2.01
N ARG A 313 10.69 15.57 -2.49
CA ARG A 313 9.42 15.80 -1.81
C ARG A 313 9.08 14.59 -0.91
N ILE A 314 8.76 14.87 0.35
CA ILE A 314 8.25 13.88 1.30
C ILE A 314 6.88 14.39 1.76
N ASP A 315 5.84 13.56 1.65
CA ASP A 315 4.49 13.95 1.99
C ASP A 315 3.61 12.76 2.39
N TYR A 316 2.38 13.03 2.79
CA TYR A 316 1.37 12.00 2.99
C TYR A 316 0.65 11.66 1.69
N ALA A 317 0.33 10.38 1.55
CA ALA A 317 -0.59 9.85 0.55
C ALA A 317 -2.02 10.36 0.78
N VAL A 318 -2.81 10.49 -0.29
CA VAL A 318 -4.16 11.07 -0.21
C VAL A 318 -5.28 10.10 -0.60
N MET A 319 -4.96 9.01 -1.32
CA MET A 319 -5.97 8.06 -1.82
C MET A 319 -6.59 7.18 -0.72
N GLY A 320 -5.92 7.04 0.41
CA GLY A 320 -6.45 6.32 1.56
C GLY A 320 -6.89 4.89 1.22
N ASN A 321 -8.14 4.55 1.62
CA ASN A 321 -8.70 3.21 1.42
C ASN A 321 -9.06 2.88 -0.04
N ASP A 322 -9.02 3.86 -0.93
CA ASP A 322 -9.38 3.69 -2.35
C ASP A 322 -8.15 3.38 -3.21
N ALA A 323 -6.95 3.57 -2.66
CA ALA A 323 -5.69 3.38 -3.37
C ALA A 323 -5.58 2.01 -4.08
N GLY A 324 -6.02 0.93 -3.43
CA GLY A 324 -5.89 -0.43 -3.97
C GLY A 324 -6.66 -0.60 -5.29
N TYR A 325 -7.98 -0.34 -5.28
CA TYR A 325 -8.79 -0.53 -6.49
C TYR A 325 -8.53 0.55 -7.54
N VAL A 326 -8.29 1.80 -7.14
CA VAL A 326 -7.96 2.89 -8.09
C VAL A 326 -6.64 2.58 -8.82
N GLY A 327 -5.62 2.15 -8.09
CA GLY A 327 -4.35 1.80 -8.69
C GLY A 327 -4.42 0.55 -9.56
N ALA A 328 -5.17 -0.47 -9.14
CA ALA A 328 -5.39 -1.64 -9.97
C ALA A 328 -6.08 -1.27 -11.30
N ALA A 329 -7.10 -0.40 -11.28
CA ALA A 329 -7.74 0.11 -12.49
C ALA A 329 -6.76 0.93 -13.36
N GLY A 330 -5.91 1.74 -12.73
CA GLY A 330 -4.89 2.52 -13.42
C GLY A 330 -3.85 1.65 -14.13
N LEU A 331 -3.41 0.55 -13.51
CA LEU A 331 -2.53 -0.43 -14.14
C LEU A 331 -3.22 -1.16 -15.29
N ALA A 332 -4.50 -1.49 -15.16
CA ALA A 332 -5.28 -2.05 -16.26
C ALA A 332 -5.39 -1.07 -17.43
N ARG A 333 -5.55 0.23 -17.15
CA ARG A 333 -5.54 1.29 -18.16
C ARG A 333 -4.18 1.36 -18.85
N GLN A 334 -3.09 1.34 -18.11
CA GLN A 334 -1.73 1.38 -18.68
C GLN A 334 -1.48 0.21 -19.62
N ASP A 335 -1.75 -1.03 -19.17
CA ASP A 335 -1.59 -2.23 -20.01
C ASP A 335 -2.45 -2.17 -21.28
N TRP A 336 -3.66 -1.61 -21.20
CA TRP A 336 -4.51 -1.43 -22.36
C TRP A 336 -3.93 -0.41 -23.33
N GLU A 337 -3.44 0.76 -22.87
CA GLU A 337 -2.80 1.77 -23.71
C GLU A 337 -1.55 1.25 -24.40
N GLU A 338 -0.70 0.50 -23.69
CA GLU A 338 0.51 -0.12 -24.24
C GLU A 338 0.17 -1.15 -25.33
N ALA A 339 -0.89 -1.93 -25.16
CA ALA A 339 -1.35 -2.88 -26.17
C ALA A 339 -1.84 -2.17 -27.44
N GLN A 340 -2.53 -1.01 -27.33
CA GLN A 340 -2.98 -0.23 -28.49
C GLN A 340 -1.82 0.41 -29.29
N ILE A 341 -0.68 0.68 -28.64
CA ILE A 341 0.51 1.24 -29.30
C ILE A 341 1.30 0.13 -30.02
N ALA A 342 1.20 -1.11 -29.54
CA ALA A 342 1.91 -2.25 -30.11
C ALA A 342 1.23 -2.87 -31.35
N GLU A 343 -0.06 -2.58 -31.58
CA GLU A 343 -0.83 -2.93 -32.79
C GLU A 343 -0.64 -1.89 -33.90
#